data_782d1fac244807e4430fa1cd486ab34e
#
_entry.id   782d1fac244807e4430fa1cd486ab34e
#
_cell.length_a   1.000
_cell.length_b   1.000
_cell.length_c   1.000
_cell.angle_alpha   90.00
_cell.angle_beta   90.00
_cell.angle_gamma   90.00
#
_symmetry.space_group_name_H-M   'P 1'
#
loop_
_entity.id
_entity.type
_entity.pdbx_description
1 polymer ?
#
loop_
_entity_poly.entity_id
_entity_poly.type
_entity_poly.pdbx_seq_one_letter_code
_entity_poly.pdbx_strand_id
1 'polypeptide(L)'
;MAQIFVDIHINCDGRKEVLSIQVGENESAKYWLSVLNELRNRGVKDILILCADGLTGIKEAITAAYPQTEYQRCIVHQVRNTLKYVSDKDRKAFANDLKSIYNAPSEQEGREALDEVTEKWEEKYPRAMKRFHGHP
;
A
#
# COMPACT_ATOMS: atom_id res chain seq x y z
N MET A 1 12.61 11.40 13.81
CA MET A 1 12.85 9.98 14.10
C MET A 1 13.20 9.27 12.80
N ALA A 2 14.29 8.54 12.77
CA ALA A 2 14.69 7.81 11.58
C ALA A 2 13.73 6.65 11.31
N GLN A 3 13.42 6.44 10.04
CA GLN A 3 12.58 5.31 9.61
C GLN A 3 13.44 4.33 8.82
N ILE A 4 13.10 3.06 8.92
CA ILE A 4 13.77 1.99 8.20
C ILE A 4 12.85 1.53 7.07
N PHE A 5 13.37 1.57 5.85
CA PHE A 5 12.67 1.12 4.65
C PHE A 5 13.32 -0.14 4.13
N VAL A 6 12.53 -1.17 3.90
CA VAL A 6 13.02 -2.43 3.36
C VAL A 6 12.33 -2.69 2.03
N ASP A 7 13.13 -2.79 0.97
CA ASP A 7 12.63 -3.06 -0.37
C ASP A 7 12.73 -4.55 -0.66
N ILE A 8 11.59 -5.18 -0.87
CA ILE A 8 11.50 -6.61 -1.16
C ILE A 8 10.75 -6.77 -2.47
N HIS A 9 11.25 -7.67 -3.33
CA HIS A 9 10.52 -8.03 -4.53
C HIS A 9 10.43 -9.55 -4.68
N ILE A 10 9.53 -9.99 -5.54
CA ILE A 10 9.42 -11.39 -5.94
C ILE A 10 9.99 -11.49 -7.34
N ASN A 11 11.06 -12.27 -7.50
CA ASN A 11 11.70 -12.44 -8.80
C ASN A 11 10.90 -13.40 -9.70
N CYS A 12 11.39 -13.62 -10.93
CA CYS A 12 10.70 -14.48 -11.90
C CYS A 12 10.61 -15.95 -11.45
N ASP A 13 11.42 -16.38 -10.50
CA ASP A 13 11.37 -17.71 -9.92
C ASP A 13 10.42 -17.83 -8.75
N GLY A 14 9.71 -16.76 -8.40
CA GLY A 14 8.76 -16.74 -7.28
C GLY A 14 9.40 -16.58 -5.92
N ARG A 15 10.68 -16.24 -5.84
CA ARG A 15 11.42 -16.07 -4.59
C ARG A 15 11.44 -14.61 -4.16
N LYS A 16 11.35 -14.39 -2.85
CA LYS A 16 11.51 -13.06 -2.28
C LYS A 16 12.98 -12.69 -2.17
N GLU A 17 13.33 -11.50 -2.63
CA GLU A 17 14.66 -10.95 -2.48
C GLU A 17 14.59 -9.58 -1.82
N VAL A 18 15.49 -9.34 -0.86
CA VAL A 18 15.63 -8.00 -0.28
C VAL A 18 16.54 -7.19 -1.19
N LEU A 19 15.99 -6.17 -1.84
CA LEU A 19 16.73 -5.31 -2.76
C LEU A 19 17.56 -4.26 -2.04
N SER A 20 17.00 -3.71 -0.96
CA SER A 20 17.62 -2.59 -0.28
C SER A 20 17.04 -2.44 1.12
N ILE A 21 17.84 -1.94 2.05
CA ILE A 21 17.41 -1.51 3.36
C ILE A 21 17.88 -0.07 3.51
N GLN A 22 16.96 0.85 3.71
CA GLN A 22 17.24 2.26 3.81
C GLN A 22 16.84 2.79 5.18
N VAL A 23 17.62 3.72 5.70
CA VAL A 23 17.31 4.45 6.93
C VAL A 23 17.26 5.93 6.58
N GLY A 24 16.13 6.56 6.82
CA GLY A 24 15.95 7.96 6.47
C GLY A 24 15.00 8.67 7.41
N GLU A 25 15.06 10.00 7.41
CA GLU A 25 14.20 10.83 8.24
C GLU A 25 13.10 11.51 7.43
N ASN A 26 13.28 11.62 6.11
CA ASN A 26 12.37 12.31 5.22
C ASN A 26 11.86 11.41 4.13
N GLU A 27 10.55 11.49 3.90
CA GLU A 27 9.90 10.86 2.78
C GLU A 27 9.53 11.95 1.77
N SER A 28 10.25 12.01 0.66
CA SER A 28 10.00 12.97 -0.40
C SER A 28 10.17 12.30 -1.75
N ALA A 29 9.62 12.94 -2.79
CA ALA A 29 9.80 12.44 -4.15
C ALA A 29 11.28 12.30 -4.51
N LYS A 30 12.08 13.28 -4.10
CA LYS A 30 13.53 13.27 -4.34
C LYS A 30 14.22 12.10 -3.64
N TYR A 31 13.83 11.82 -2.41
CA TYR A 31 14.39 10.69 -1.64
C TYR A 31 14.06 9.36 -2.34
N TRP A 32 12.78 9.15 -2.67
CA TRP A 32 12.35 7.91 -3.32
C TRP A 32 12.93 7.75 -4.70
N LEU A 33 13.10 8.85 -5.44
CA LEU A 33 13.76 8.82 -6.74
C LEU A 33 15.21 8.34 -6.59
N SER A 34 15.92 8.81 -5.57
CA SER A 34 17.27 8.36 -5.25
C SER A 34 17.32 6.86 -4.99
N VAL A 35 16.39 6.34 -4.19
CA VAL A 35 16.29 4.90 -3.89
C VAL A 35 16.04 4.10 -5.17
N LEU A 36 15.10 4.53 -6.00
CA LEU A 36 14.75 3.81 -7.23
C LEU A 36 15.88 3.87 -8.26
N ASN A 37 16.60 4.98 -8.36
CA ASN A 37 17.75 5.09 -9.24
C ASN A 37 18.90 4.20 -8.77
N GLU A 38 19.07 4.04 -7.48
CA GLU A 38 20.06 3.09 -6.94
C GLU A 38 19.73 1.66 -7.35
N LEU A 39 18.45 1.27 -7.27
CA LEU A 39 18.02 -0.04 -7.74
C LEU A 39 18.33 -0.23 -9.22
N ARG A 40 18.07 0.79 -10.03
CA ARG A 40 18.40 0.75 -11.47
C ARG A 40 19.89 0.58 -11.70
N ASN A 41 20.72 1.30 -10.97
CA ASN A 41 22.18 1.19 -11.06
C ASN A 41 22.69 -0.18 -10.64
N ARG A 42 21.94 -0.85 -9.77
CA ARG A 42 22.27 -2.22 -9.32
C ARG A 42 21.75 -3.30 -10.27
N GLY A 43 21.13 -2.93 -11.38
CA GLY A 43 20.72 -3.86 -12.42
C GLY A 43 19.22 -4.16 -12.45
N VAL A 44 18.40 -3.51 -11.65
CA VAL A 44 16.93 -3.67 -11.71
C VAL A 44 16.42 -2.81 -12.86
N LYS A 45 16.25 -3.41 -14.04
CA LYS A 45 15.88 -2.69 -15.25
C LYS A 45 14.41 -2.34 -15.32
N ASP A 46 13.55 -3.27 -14.88
CA ASP A 46 12.10 -3.13 -14.95
C ASP A 46 11.46 -3.59 -13.65
N ILE A 47 10.40 -2.89 -13.28
CA ILE A 47 9.53 -3.28 -12.19
C ILE A 47 8.12 -3.30 -12.76
N LEU A 48 7.44 -4.45 -12.69
CA LEU A 48 6.09 -4.57 -13.21
C LEU A 48 5.09 -3.87 -12.29
N ILE A 49 5.12 -4.20 -11.01
CA ILE A 49 4.22 -3.67 -10.01
C ILE A 49 5.05 -3.26 -8.79
N LEU A 50 4.84 -2.06 -8.30
CA LEU A 50 5.43 -1.61 -7.06
C LEU A 50 4.31 -1.40 -6.04
N CYS A 51 4.40 -2.14 -4.94
CA CYS A 51 3.43 -2.10 -3.88
C CYS A 51 4.06 -1.40 -2.68
N ALA A 52 3.45 -0.32 -2.21
CA ALA A 52 3.98 0.43 -1.10
C ALA A 52 2.85 1.03 -0.26
N ASP A 53 3.16 1.30 1.01
CA ASP A 53 2.32 2.14 1.85
C ASP A 53 2.26 3.53 1.19
N GLY A 54 1.18 4.28 1.43
CA GLY A 54 0.98 5.59 0.80
C GLY A 54 2.02 6.62 1.22
N LEU A 55 3.28 6.38 0.84
CA LEU A 55 4.41 7.22 1.19
C LEU A 55 4.43 8.51 0.38
N THR A 56 4.73 9.61 1.04
CA THR A 56 4.79 10.91 0.38
C THR A 56 5.85 10.91 -0.71
N GLY A 57 5.44 11.27 -1.94
CA GLY A 57 6.36 11.40 -3.07
C GLY A 57 6.73 10.11 -3.77
N ILE A 58 6.29 8.94 -3.28
CA ILE A 58 6.66 7.67 -3.91
C ILE A 58 6.08 7.53 -5.32
N LYS A 59 4.86 7.99 -5.53
CA LYS A 59 4.19 7.88 -6.83
C LYS A 59 4.90 8.70 -7.90
N GLU A 60 5.30 9.92 -7.58
CA GLU A 60 6.04 10.79 -8.47
C GLU A 60 7.41 10.22 -8.80
N ALA A 61 8.09 9.64 -7.81
CA ALA A 61 9.39 9.02 -7.99
C ALA A 61 9.30 7.80 -8.91
N ILE A 62 8.26 6.97 -8.76
CA ILE A 62 8.04 5.81 -9.62
C ILE A 62 7.82 6.26 -11.06
N THR A 63 7.01 7.28 -11.28
CA THR A 63 6.74 7.80 -12.62
C THR A 63 8.02 8.29 -13.28
N ALA A 64 8.92 8.89 -12.53
CA ALA A 64 10.19 9.39 -13.06
C ALA A 64 11.22 8.27 -13.33
N ALA A 65 11.36 7.32 -12.41
CA ALA A 65 12.39 6.28 -12.52
C ALA A 65 11.94 5.06 -13.35
N TYR A 66 10.70 4.66 -13.18
CA TYR A 66 10.13 3.47 -13.85
C TYR A 66 8.72 3.84 -14.37
N PRO A 67 8.63 4.56 -15.48
CA PRO A 67 7.35 5.10 -15.96
C PRO A 67 6.32 4.06 -16.34
N GLN A 68 6.72 2.83 -16.60
CA GLN A 68 5.80 1.75 -16.96
C GLN A 68 5.37 0.89 -15.77
N THR A 69 5.88 1.18 -14.59
CA THR A 69 5.54 0.44 -13.38
C THR A 69 4.14 0.80 -12.90
N GLU A 70 3.33 -0.20 -12.60
CA GLU A 70 2.06 0.01 -11.95
C GLU A 70 2.27 0.16 -10.44
N TYR A 71 1.78 1.26 -9.88
CA TYR A 71 1.84 1.49 -8.45
C TYR A 71 0.56 1.01 -7.79
N GLN A 72 0.69 0.22 -6.74
CA GLN A 72 -0.43 -0.22 -5.92
C GLN A 72 -0.16 0.05 -4.46
N ARG A 73 -1.17 0.51 -3.73
CA ARG A 73 -1.05 0.67 -2.29
C ARG A 73 -1.02 -0.69 -1.62
N CYS A 74 -0.18 -0.84 -0.59
CA CYS A 74 -0.12 -2.07 0.17
C CYS A 74 -1.39 -2.26 0.98
N ILE A 75 -2.17 -3.29 0.66
CA ILE A 75 -3.46 -3.53 1.33
C ILE A 75 -3.27 -3.85 2.82
N VAL A 76 -2.19 -4.54 3.18
CA VAL A 76 -1.91 -4.88 4.58
C VAL A 76 -1.74 -3.60 5.42
N HIS A 77 -0.95 -2.65 4.93
CA HIS A 77 -0.75 -1.38 5.61
C HIS A 77 -2.01 -0.53 5.62
N GLN A 78 -2.78 -0.56 4.53
CA GLN A 78 -4.04 0.17 4.43
C GLN A 78 -5.05 -0.33 5.47
N VAL A 79 -5.20 -1.65 5.59
CA VAL A 79 -6.07 -2.26 6.60
C VAL A 79 -5.59 -1.90 8.01
N ARG A 80 -4.31 -2.06 8.26
CA ARG A 80 -3.72 -1.77 9.57
C ARG A 80 -3.93 -0.30 9.98
N ASN A 81 -3.74 0.62 9.05
CA ASN A 81 -3.95 2.05 9.30
C ASN A 81 -5.44 2.38 9.52
N THR A 82 -6.32 1.69 8.82
CA THR A 82 -7.77 1.85 9.00
C THR A 82 -8.21 1.40 10.38
N LEU A 83 -7.69 0.26 10.86
CA LEU A 83 -8.07 -0.31 12.14
C LEU A 83 -7.69 0.57 13.34
N LYS A 84 -6.77 1.52 13.17
CA LYS A 84 -6.44 2.49 14.23
C LYS A 84 -7.63 3.36 14.63
N TYR A 85 -8.59 3.52 13.74
CA TYR A 85 -9.79 4.34 13.98
C TYR A 85 -10.98 3.51 14.50
N VAL A 86 -10.78 2.21 14.74
CA VAL A 86 -11.81 1.28 15.16
C VAL A 86 -11.52 0.82 16.60
N SER A 87 -12.55 0.81 17.46
CA SER A 87 -12.35 0.36 18.85
C SER A 87 -12.00 -1.13 18.89
N ASP A 88 -11.32 -1.55 19.97
CA ASP A 88 -10.82 -2.93 20.11
C ASP A 88 -11.94 -3.96 19.98
N LYS A 89 -13.12 -3.68 20.52
CA LYS A 89 -14.25 -4.62 20.49
C LYS A 89 -14.75 -4.90 19.08
N ASP A 90 -14.58 -3.97 18.16
CA ASP A 90 -15.07 -4.10 16.78
C ASP A 90 -13.99 -4.44 15.75
N ARG A 91 -12.72 -4.40 16.14
CA ARG A 91 -11.60 -4.59 15.19
C ARG A 91 -11.66 -5.91 14.44
N LYS A 92 -11.97 -7.00 15.14
CA LYS A 92 -12.03 -8.31 14.50
C LYS A 92 -13.15 -8.39 13.48
N ALA A 93 -14.34 -7.91 13.84
CA ALA A 93 -15.48 -7.91 12.93
C ALA A 93 -15.22 -6.97 11.75
N PHE A 94 -14.68 -5.78 12.02
CA PHE A 94 -14.34 -4.81 10.97
C PHE A 94 -13.29 -5.37 10.01
N ALA A 95 -12.23 -5.99 10.54
CA ALA A 95 -11.18 -6.59 9.72
C ALA A 95 -11.73 -7.72 8.84
N ASN A 96 -12.61 -8.55 9.36
CA ASN A 96 -13.25 -9.60 8.59
C ASN A 96 -14.12 -9.05 7.46
N ASP A 97 -14.85 -7.96 7.73
CA ASP A 97 -15.65 -7.32 6.70
C ASP A 97 -14.77 -6.71 5.60
N LEU A 98 -13.61 -6.15 5.95
CA LEU A 98 -12.67 -5.63 4.94
C LEU A 98 -12.13 -6.75 4.04
N LYS A 99 -11.96 -7.97 4.55
CA LYS A 99 -11.52 -9.10 3.74
C LYS A 99 -12.47 -9.41 2.60
N SER A 100 -13.77 -9.22 2.80
CA SER A 100 -14.74 -9.43 1.73
C SER A 100 -14.52 -8.51 0.54
N ILE A 101 -13.89 -7.37 0.76
CA ILE A 101 -13.59 -6.40 -0.27
C ILE A 101 -12.34 -6.82 -1.04
N TYR A 102 -11.20 -6.97 -0.35
CA TYR A 102 -9.94 -7.21 -1.05
C TYR A 102 -9.72 -8.66 -1.46
N ASN A 103 -10.49 -9.60 -0.95
CA ASN A 103 -10.48 -10.99 -1.40
C ASN A 103 -11.59 -11.30 -2.40
N ALA A 104 -12.36 -10.29 -2.83
CA ALA A 104 -13.41 -10.50 -3.81
C ALA A 104 -12.84 -11.02 -5.13
N PRO A 105 -13.54 -11.96 -5.79
CA PRO A 105 -13.02 -12.57 -7.02
C PRO A 105 -13.05 -11.67 -8.26
N SER A 106 -13.77 -10.55 -8.19
CA SER A 106 -13.82 -9.58 -9.28
C SER A 106 -13.90 -8.17 -8.75
N GLU A 107 -13.59 -7.20 -9.60
CA GLU A 107 -13.69 -5.78 -9.26
C GLU A 107 -15.12 -5.39 -8.91
N GLN A 108 -16.10 -5.91 -9.65
CA GLN A 108 -17.51 -5.62 -9.40
C GLN A 108 -17.94 -6.12 -8.02
N GLU A 109 -17.61 -7.36 -7.70
CA GLU A 109 -17.93 -7.92 -6.39
C GLU A 109 -17.20 -7.20 -5.25
N GLY A 110 -15.97 -6.74 -5.51
CA GLY A 110 -15.24 -5.92 -4.57
C GLY A 110 -15.94 -4.59 -4.29
N ARG A 111 -16.46 -3.93 -5.32
CA ARG A 111 -17.20 -2.69 -5.17
C ARG A 111 -18.51 -2.90 -4.42
N GLU A 112 -19.21 -3.97 -4.72
CA GLU A 112 -20.45 -4.31 -4.00
C GLU A 112 -20.18 -4.58 -2.52
N ALA A 113 -19.12 -5.32 -2.23
CA ALA A 113 -18.69 -5.56 -0.84
C ALA A 113 -18.31 -4.27 -0.15
N LEU A 114 -17.61 -3.36 -0.83
CA LEU A 114 -17.26 -2.05 -0.29
C LEU A 114 -18.50 -1.23 0.08
N ASP A 115 -19.50 -1.23 -0.78
CA ASP A 115 -20.75 -0.52 -0.52
C ASP A 115 -21.47 -1.10 0.70
N GLU A 116 -21.54 -2.43 0.83
CA GLU A 116 -22.16 -3.09 1.97
C GLU A 116 -21.42 -2.80 3.28
N VAL A 117 -20.10 -2.86 3.26
CA VAL A 117 -19.27 -2.57 4.42
C VAL A 117 -19.38 -1.10 4.82
N THR A 118 -19.40 -0.21 3.84
CA THR A 118 -19.57 1.22 4.07
C THR A 118 -20.90 1.50 4.74
N GLU A 119 -21.98 0.93 4.21
CA GLU A 119 -23.31 1.09 4.79
C GLU A 119 -23.36 0.60 6.24
N LYS A 120 -22.69 -0.52 6.52
CA LYS A 120 -22.68 -1.10 7.86
C LYS A 120 -21.89 -0.27 8.88
N TRP A 121 -20.75 0.31 8.49
CA TRP A 121 -19.80 0.91 9.43
C TRP A 121 -19.63 2.42 9.36
N GLU A 122 -20.07 3.08 8.30
CA GLU A 122 -19.81 4.50 8.10
C GLU A 122 -20.37 5.38 9.22
N GLU A 123 -21.54 5.07 9.73
CA GLU A 123 -22.15 5.84 10.81
C GLU A 123 -21.33 5.75 12.09
N LYS A 124 -20.83 4.56 12.41
CA LYS A 124 -20.07 4.32 13.65
C LYS A 124 -18.61 4.73 13.52
N TYR A 125 -18.00 4.47 12.38
CA TYR A 125 -16.57 4.74 12.13
C TYR A 125 -16.35 5.50 10.82
N PRO A 126 -16.82 6.75 10.74
CA PRO A 126 -16.69 7.51 9.49
C PRO A 126 -15.24 7.77 9.07
N ARG A 127 -14.35 7.97 10.04
CA ARG A 127 -12.92 8.20 9.75
C ARG A 127 -12.23 6.95 9.22
N ALA A 128 -12.58 5.78 9.79
CA ALA A 128 -12.05 4.51 9.32
C ALA A 128 -12.48 4.23 7.88
N MET A 129 -13.76 4.42 7.58
CA MET A 129 -14.26 4.21 6.23
C MET A 129 -13.65 5.16 5.22
N LYS A 130 -13.52 6.43 5.59
CA LYS A 130 -12.86 7.43 4.74
C LYS A 130 -11.41 7.04 4.45
N ARG A 131 -10.70 6.57 5.48
CA ARG A 131 -9.32 6.12 5.36
C ARG A 131 -9.20 4.92 4.43
N PHE A 132 -10.10 3.94 4.59
CA PHE A 132 -10.07 2.72 3.78
C PHE A 132 -10.40 2.97 2.31
N HIS A 133 -11.26 3.94 1.99
CA HIS A 133 -11.55 4.30 0.60
C HIS A 133 -10.29 4.76 -0.15
N GLY A 134 -9.19 4.93 0.54
CA GLY A 134 -7.88 5.04 -0.08
C GLY A 134 -7.66 6.32 -0.85
N HIS A 135 -8.14 7.41 -0.34
CA HIS A 135 -7.85 8.68 -0.99
C HIS A 135 -6.35 8.97 -0.93
N PRO A 136 -5.75 9.23 -2.08
CA PRO A 136 -4.35 9.62 -2.12
C PRO A 136 -4.11 10.90 -1.34
#